data_cfed98631a7e44c7cdfb8710b076ef44
#
_entry.id   cfed98631a7e44c7cdfb8710b076ef44
#
_cell.length_a   1.000
_cell.length_b   1.000
_cell.length_c   1.000
_cell.angle_alpha   90.00
_cell.angle_beta   90.00
_cell.angle_gamma   90.00
#
_symmetry.space_group_name_H-M   'P 1'
#
loop_
_entity.id
_entity.type
_entity.pdbx_description
1 polymer ?
#
loop_
_entity_poly.entity_id
_entity_poly.type
_entity_poly.pdbx_seq_one_letter_code
_entity_poly.pdbx_strand_id
1 'polypeptide(L)'
;MKTKKILGIALAVCMTMGLTTVPAMAEDKKTFVFGDTTFNAENEEADINPQNTYAGWACIRYGVGETLFRYSDTMEIEPWIAKEYENVDELTWKITLNDGVVFSNGRVCDGQAVKESLESLVENHERAAGDLCIDSIEADGNVVTIKT
;
A
#
# COMPACT_ATOMS: atom_id res chain seq x y z
N MET A 1 -31.83 54.34 21.52
CA MET A 1 -32.43 53.28 20.67
C MET A 1 -31.82 53.16 19.26
N LYS A 2 -31.24 54.20 18.68
CA LYS A 2 -30.67 54.14 17.31
C LYS A 2 -29.31 53.40 17.22
N THR A 3 -28.49 53.44 18.24
CA THR A 3 -27.14 52.80 18.28
C THR A 3 -27.24 51.25 18.35
N LYS A 4 -28.24 50.67 19.01
CA LYS A 4 -28.39 49.22 19.09
C LYS A 4 -28.85 48.59 17.76
N LYS A 5 -29.56 49.34 16.92
CA LYS A 5 -29.95 48.89 15.57
C LYS A 5 -28.81 48.90 14.58
N ILE A 6 -27.89 49.86 14.68
CA ILE A 6 -26.69 49.95 13.83
C ILE A 6 -25.72 48.82 14.16
N LEU A 7 -25.58 48.47 15.45
CA LEU A 7 -24.71 47.37 15.88
C LEU A 7 -25.23 46.03 15.39
N GLY A 8 -26.57 45.80 15.39
CA GLY A 8 -27.17 44.59 14.86
C GLY A 8 -26.98 44.42 13.35
N ILE A 9 -27.05 45.50 12.57
CA ILE A 9 -26.87 45.47 11.13
C ILE A 9 -25.39 45.23 10.80
N ALA A 10 -24.45 45.82 11.53
CA ALA A 10 -23.01 45.61 11.35
C ALA A 10 -22.62 44.14 11.62
N LEU A 11 -23.22 43.53 12.66
CA LEU A 11 -22.97 42.13 12.96
C LEU A 11 -23.54 41.16 11.88
N ALA A 12 -24.74 41.47 11.34
CA ALA A 12 -25.35 40.70 10.28
C ALA A 12 -24.56 40.77 8.96
N VAL A 13 -23.99 41.96 8.64
CA VAL A 13 -23.15 42.12 7.46
C VAL A 13 -21.82 41.39 7.60
N CYS A 14 -21.20 41.35 8.80
CA CYS A 14 -20.01 40.57 9.04
C CYS A 14 -20.25 39.03 8.93
N MET A 15 -21.43 38.55 9.35
CA MET A 15 -21.78 37.12 9.17
C MET A 15 -22.06 36.74 7.72
N THR A 16 -22.58 37.64 6.91
CA THR A 16 -22.83 37.38 5.50
C THR A 16 -21.57 37.46 4.62
N MET A 17 -20.56 38.24 5.03
CA MET A 17 -19.27 38.28 4.34
C MET A 17 -18.37 37.06 4.65
N GLY A 18 -18.64 36.34 5.76
CA GLY A 18 -17.94 35.10 6.10
C GLY A 18 -18.41 33.86 5.35
N LEU A 19 -19.50 33.97 4.58
CA LEU A 19 -20.11 32.91 3.77
C LEU A 19 -19.84 33.05 2.26
N THR A 20 -18.83 33.81 1.86
CA THR A 20 -18.29 33.60 0.53
C THR A 20 -17.62 32.24 0.54
N THR A 21 -18.35 31.20 0.22
CA THR A 21 -17.78 29.95 -0.24
C THR A 21 -16.86 30.33 -1.40
N VAL A 22 -15.55 30.34 -1.13
CA VAL A 22 -14.58 30.30 -2.20
C VAL A 22 -15.00 29.07 -3.02
N PRO A 23 -15.44 29.21 -4.27
CA PRO A 23 -15.65 28.01 -5.07
C PRO A 23 -14.32 27.29 -5.05
N ALA A 24 -14.27 26.14 -4.41
CA ALA A 24 -13.16 25.24 -4.64
C ALA A 24 -13.17 25.01 -6.15
N MET A 25 -12.29 25.67 -6.85
CA MET A 25 -11.96 25.36 -8.22
C MET A 25 -11.42 23.94 -8.15
N ALA A 26 -12.31 22.98 -8.22
CA ALA A 26 -11.92 21.61 -8.46
C ALA A 26 -11.25 21.63 -9.85
N GLU A 27 -9.94 21.79 -9.86
CA GLU A 27 -9.18 21.31 -11.00
C GLU A 27 -9.66 19.89 -11.26
N ASP A 28 -9.89 19.54 -12.51
CA ASP A 28 -10.38 18.23 -12.97
C ASP A 28 -9.43 17.04 -12.63
N LYS A 29 -8.52 17.22 -11.71
CA LYS A 29 -7.72 16.17 -11.13
C LYS A 29 -8.55 15.45 -10.08
N LYS A 30 -8.97 14.24 -10.40
CA LYS A 30 -9.59 13.32 -9.44
C LYS A 30 -8.54 12.92 -8.39
N THR A 31 -8.28 13.82 -7.45
CA THR A 31 -7.33 13.58 -6.36
C THR A 31 -8.12 13.13 -5.14
N PHE A 32 -7.82 11.93 -4.66
CA PHE A 32 -8.28 11.43 -3.37
C PHE A 32 -7.15 11.61 -2.36
N VAL A 33 -7.44 12.28 -1.25
CA VAL A 33 -6.49 12.46 -0.15
C VAL A 33 -6.95 11.63 1.02
N PHE A 34 -6.12 10.68 1.42
CA PHE A 34 -6.34 9.84 2.59
C PHE A 34 -5.27 10.15 3.64
N GLY A 35 -5.71 10.34 4.89
CA GLY A 35 -4.83 10.59 6.04
C GLY A 35 -4.85 9.40 6.99
N ASP A 36 -3.68 8.96 7.43
CA ASP A 36 -3.50 7.88 8.39
C ASP A 36 -2.42 8.25 9.40
N THR A 37 -2.59 7.79 10.63
CA THR A 37 -1.64 8.00 11.73
C THR A 37 -0.54 6.94 11.79
N THR A 38 -0.62 5.90 10.97
CA THR A 38 0.38 4.83 10.88
C THR A 38 1.72 5.37 10.39
N PHE A 39 1.67 6.37 9.49
CA PHE A 39 2.84 7.10 9.00
C PHE A 39 3.08 8.33 9.89
N ASN A 40 3.53 8.10 11.09
CA ASN A 40 3.70 9.09 12.12
C ASN A 40 4.94 9.95 11.84
N ALA A 41 4.77 11.28 11.87
CA ALA A 41 5.83 12.25 11.59
C ALA A 41 6.90 12.38 12.70
N GLU A 42 6.77 11.67 13.80
CA GLU A 42 7.81 11.62 14.85
C GLU A 42 9.05 10.83 14.41
N ASN A 43 8.89 9.93 13.46
CA ASN A 43 10.01 9.33 12.74
C ASN A 43 10.13 10.09 11.43
N GLU A 44 11.16 10.89 11.27
CA GLU A 44 11.41 11.77 10.11
C GLU A 44 11.46 11.05 8.75
N GLU A 45 11.30 9.74 8.75
CA GLU A 45 11.19 8.87 7.59
C GLU A 45 9.81 8.22 7.62
N ALA A 46 8.84 8.84 6.95
CA ALA A 46 7.61 8.14 6.57
C ALA A 46 7.99 7.04 5.57
N ASP A 47 8.44 5.91 6.09
CA ASP A 47 8.86 4.79 5.28
C ASP A 47 7.62 4.05 4.77
N ILE A 48 7.29 4.29 3.49
CA ILE A 48 6.26 3.55 2.77
C ILE A 48 6.79 2.19 2.26
N ASN A 49 7.81 1.65 2.89
CA ASN A 49 8.33 0.34 2.55
C ASN A 49 7.37 -0.77 3.03
N PRO A 50 6.76 -1.56 2.14
CA PRO A 50 5.84 -2.63 2.52
C PRO A 50 6.51 -3.76 3.33
N GLN A 51 7.82 -3.81 3.37
CA GLN A 51 8.60 -4.78 4.14
C GLN A 51 8.92 -4.30 5.56
N ASN A 52 8.52 -3.08 5.94
CA ASN A 52 8.86 -2.50 7.23
C ASN A 52 7.65 -2.43 8.17
N THR A 53 7.65 -3.24 9.23
CA THR A 53 6.73 -3.23 10.37
C THR A 53 5.25 -2.92 10.04
N TYR A 54 4.60 -2.03 10.80
CA TYR A 54 3.20 -1.63 10.58
C TYR A 54 3.00 -0.80 9.30
N ALA A 55 4.03 -0.11 8.80
CA ALA A 55 3.96 0.62 7.53
C ALA A 55 3.69 -0.35 6.37
N GLY A 56 4.21 -1.57 6.41
CA GLY A 56 3.91 -2.62 5.44
C GLY A 56 2.42 -2.94 5.34
N TRP A 57 1.73 -3.08 6.47
CA TRP A 57 0.29 -3.33 6.48
C TRP A 57 -0.52 -2.17 5.89
N ALA A 58 -0.13 -0.93 6.19
CA ALA A 58 -0.77 0.25 5.63
C ALA A 58 -0.56 0.31 4.11
N CYS A 59 0.64 0.06 3.61
CA CYS A 59 0.95 0.02 2.18
C CYS A 59 0.06 -0.97 1.42
N ILE A 60 -0.11 -2.19 1.95
CA ILE A 60 -0.97 -3.20 1.33
C ILE A 60 -2.44 -2.81 1.44
N ARG A 61 -2.90 -2.37 2.61
CA ARG A 61 -4.31 -2.00 2.87
C ARG A 61 -4.79 -0.87 1.96
N TYR A 62 -3.93 0.09 1.67
CA TYR A 62 -4.27 1.27 0.86
C TYR A 62 -3.93 1.12 -0.62
N GLY A 63 -3.48 -0.06 -1.05
CA GLY A 63 -3.20 -0.36 -2.45
C GLY A 63 -1.94 0.32 -2.99
N VAL A 64 -1.00 0.68 -2.12
CA VAL A 64 0.34 1.17 -2.52
C VAL A 64 1.23 0.00 -2.88
N GLY A 65 1.14 -1.11 -2.12
CA GLY A 65 1.81 -2.37 -2.41
C GLY A 65 0.80 -3.46 -2.73
N GLU A 66 1.25 -4.49 -3.43
CA GLU A 66 0.46 -5.66 -3.76
C GLU A 66 1.19 -6.93 -3.32
N THR A 67 0.43 -8.00 -3.11
CA THR A 67 0.93 -9.29 -2.65
C THR A 67 0.81 -10.37 -3.73
N LEU A 68 1.56 -11.45 -3.61
CA LEU A 68 1.43 -12.60 -4.51
C LEU A 68 0.04 -13.24 -4.40
N PHE A 69 -0.48 -13.31 -3.18
CA PHE A 69 -1.77 -13.87 -2.82
C PHE A 69 -2.53 -12.90 -1.93
N ARG A 70 -3.83 -13.01 -1.87
CA ARG A 70 -4.68 -12.24 -0.96
C ARG A 70 -5.67 -13.15 -0.24
N TYR A 71 -6.33 -12.63 0.78
CA TYR A 71 -7.46 -13.30 1.40
C TYR A 71 -8.76 -12.87 0.74
N SER A 72 -9.64 -13.85 0.47
CA SER A 72 -11.03 -13.61 0.09
C SER A 72 -11.85 -13.10 1.29
N ASP A 73 -13.11 -12.70 1.03
CA ASP A 73 -14.06 -12.34 2.09
C ASP A 73 -14.36 -13.51 3.04
N THR A 74 -14.10 -14.74 2.61
CA THR A 74 -14.25 -15.98 3.41
C THR A 74 -12.95 -16.43 4.05
N MET A 75 -11.88 -15.61 3.99
CA MET A 75 -10.53 -15.89 4.53
C MET A 75 -9.83 -17.06 3.83
N GLU A 76 -10.16 -17.35 2.60
CA GLU A 76 -9.45 -18.31 1.75
C GLU A 76 -8.32 -17.60 0.99
N ILE A 77 -7.22 -18.30 0.73
CA ILE A 77 -6.10 -17.74 -0.03
C ILE A 77 -6.45 -17.76 -1.52
N GLU A 78 -6.45 -16.59 -2.13
CA GLU A 78 -6.67 -16.40 -3.56
C GLU A 78 -5.41 -15.89 -4.26
N PRO A 79 -5.11 -16.35 -5.49
CA PRO A 79 -4.09 -15.76 -6.34
C PRO A 79 -4.35 -14.28 -6.60
N TRP A 80 -3.27 -13.47 -6.68
CA TRP A 80 -3.34 -12.04 -7.03
C TRP A 80 -2.28 -11.67 -8.06
N ILE A 81 -1.04 -11.30 -7.68
CA ILE A 81 0.09 -11.20 -8.61
C ILE A 81 0.49 -12.59 -9.11
N ALA A 82 0.46 -13.58 -8.23
CA ALA A 82 0.56 -14.97 -8.63
C ALA A 82 -0.71 -15.41 -9.37
N LYS A 83 -0.53 -16.27 -10.35
CA LYS A 83 -1.59 -16.96 -11.08
C LYS A 83 -1.99 -18.25 -10.38
N GLU A 84 -0.99 -18.98 -9.90
CA GLU A 84 -1.17 -20.27 -9.25
C GLU A 84 0.03 -20.62 -8.38
N TYR A 85 -0.15 -21.58 -7.49
CA TYR A 85 0.93 -22.17 -6.73
C TYR A 85 0.75 -23.69 -6.62
N GLU A 86 1.87 -24.37 -6.42
CA GLU A 86 1.95 -25.80 -6.23
C GLU A 86 2.87 -26.11 -5.06
N ASN A 87 2.43 -26.94 -4.13
CA ASN A 87 3.30 -27.56 -3.14
C ASN A 87 3.89 -28.82 -3.77
N VAL A 88 5.15 -28.75 -4.21
CA VAL A 88 5.85 -29.82 -4.94
C VAL A 88 6.19 -30.98 -4.00
N ASP A 89 6.62 -30.62 -2.78
CA ASP A 89 6.90 -31.52 -1.67
C ASP A 89 6.75 -30.77 -0.34
N GLU A 90 7.04 -31.42 0.79
CA GLU A 90 6.84 -30.85 2.14
C GLU A 90 7.54 -29.49 2.35
N LEU A 91 8.64 -29.24 1.64
CA LEU A 91 9.50 -28.05 1.83
C LEU A 91 9.63 -27.21 0.57
N THR A 92 9.01 -27.59 -0.56
CA THR A 92 9.19 -26.93 -1.85
C THR A 92 7.88 -26.39 -2.39
N TRP A 93 7.85 -25.08 -2.62
CA TRP A 93 6.74 -24.36 -3.21
C TRP A 93 7.12 -23.79 -4.56
N LYS A 94 6.26 -23.98 -5.54
CA LYS A 94 6.40 -23.39 -6.87
C LYS A 94 5.26 -22.41 -7.11
N ILE A 95 5.61 -21.18 -7.45
CA ILE A 95 4.66 -20.08 -7.67
C ILE A 95 4.82 -19.61 -9.11
N THR A 96 3.73 -19.56 -9.86
CA THR A 96 3.68 -19.03 -11.21
C THR A 96 3.01 -17.66 -11.18
N LEU A 97 3.65 -16.65 -11.76
CA LEU A 97 3.12 -15.28 -11.83
C LEU A 97 2.21 -15.10 -13.04
N ASN A 98 1.32 -14.11 -12.96
CA ASN A 98 0.56 -13.64 -14.12
C ASN A 98 1.49 -12.99 -15.15
N ASP A 99 1.15 -13.14 -16.43
CA ASP A 99 1.87 -12.46 -17.50
C ASP A 99 1.55 -10.96 -17.53
N GLY A 100 2.55 -10.16 -17.90
CA GLY A 100 2.37 -8.73 -18.15
C GLY A 100 2.21 -7.86 -16.91
N VAL A 101 2.49 -8.37 -15.71
CA VAL A 101 2.52 -7.56 -14.49
C VAL A 101 3.72 -6.62 -14.52
N VAL A 102 3.48 -5.35 -14.21
CA VAL A 102 4.52 -4.31 -14.19
C VAL A 102 4.41 -3.46 -12.94
N PHE A 103 5.54 -3.04 -12.40
CA PHE A 103 5.59 -2.04 -11.33
C PHE A 103 5.20 -0.65 -11.84
N SER A 104 4.87 0.26 -10.94
CA SER A 104 4.50 1.64 -11.26
C SER A 104 5.57 2.43 -12.04
N ASN A 105 6.84 2.02 -11.96
CA ASN A 105 7.96 2.57 -12.72
C ASN A 105 8.16 1.91 -14.11
N GLY A 106 7.29 0.96 -14.49
CA GLY A 106 7.35 0.23 -15.75
C GLY A 106 8.29 -0.97 -15.79
N ARG A 107 9.01 -1.30 -14.70
CA ARG A 107 9.79 -2.54 -14.60
C ARG A 107 8.83 -3.74 -14.60
N VAL A 108 9.21 -4.80 -15.30
CA VAL A 108 8.46 -6.08 -15.30
C VAL A 108 8.54 -6.71 -13.90
N CYS A 109 7.40 -7.20 -13.41
CA CYS A 109 7.31 -7.99 -12.19
C CYS A 109 7.35 -9.49 -12.58
N ASP A 110 8.54 -10.01 -12.73
CA ASP A 110 8.84 -11.40 -13.05
C ASP A 110 9.31 -12.17 -11.81
N GLY A 111 9.65 -13.46 -12.00
CA GLY A 111 10.17 -14.29 -10.92
C GLY A 111 11.45 -13.75 -10.28
N GLN A 112 12.30 -13.09 -11.06
CA GLN A 112 13.53 -12.48 -10.54
C GLN A 112 13.19 -11.29 -9.61
N ALA A 113 12.20 -10.47 -9.96
CA ALA A 113 11.77 -9.36 -9.11
C ALA A 113 11.17 -9.85 -7.79
N VAL A 114 10.40 -10.94 -7.81
CA VAL A 114 9.86 -11.57 -6.59
C VAL A 114 10.98 -12.13 -5.72
N LYS A 115 11.94 -12.85 -6.32
CA LYS A 115 13.13 -13.36 -5.63
C LYS A 115 13.88 -12.23 -4.92
N GLU A 116 14.23 -11.17 -5.63
CA GLU A 116 14.93 -10.00 -5.08
C GLU A 116 14.16 -9.37 -3.91
N SER A 117 12.83 -9.27 -4.02
CA SER A 117 11.98 -8.73 -2.96
C SER A 117 11.99 -9.60 -1.70
N LEU A 118 11.90 -10.91 -1.84
CA LEU A 118 11.91 -11.84 -0.71
C LEU A 118 13.29 -11.94 -0.06
N GLU A 119 14.36 -11.97 -0.86
CA GLU A 119 15.74 -11.95 -0.36
C GLU A 119 16.01 -10.66 0.42
N SER A 120 15.59 -9.50 -0.11
CA SER A 120 15.69 -8.23 0.59
C SER A 120 14.90 -8.22 1.91
N LEU A 121 13.71 -8.83 1.94
CA LEU A 121 12.91 -8.96 3.16
C LEU A 121 13.64 -9.80 4.21
N VAL A 122 14.19 -10.95 3.83
CA VAL A 122 14.93 -11.85 4.74
C VAL A 122 16.19 -11.18 5.29
N GLU A 123 16.88 -10.38 4.46
CA GLU A 123 18.11 -9.69 4.84
C GLU A 123 17.85 -8.51 5.79
N ASN A 124 16.78 -7.74 5.56
CA ASN A 124 16.59 -6.45 6.22
C ASN A 124 15.54 -6.43 7.33
N HIS A 125 14.66 -7.42 7.41
CA HIS A 125 13.63 -7.49 8.44
C HIS A 125 14.00 -8.51 9.52
N GLU A 126 14.14 -8.07 10.77
CA GLU A 126 14.67 -8.86 11.90
C GLU A 126 13.96 -10.21 12.15
N ARG A 127 12.67 -10.30 11.80
CA ARG A 127 11.86 -11.51 12.02
C ARG A 127 11.72 -12.39 10.79
N ALA A 128 11.96 -11.85 9.59
CA ALA A 128 11.60 -12.54 8.35
C ALA A 128 12.33 -13.87 8.17
N ALA A 129 13.59 -13.95 8.54
CA ALA A 129 14.36 -15.19 8.46
C ALA A 129 13.75 -16.32 9.32
N GLY A 130 13.28 -15.99 10.51
CA GLY A 130 12.64 -16.96 11.42
C GLY A 130 11.19 -17.27 11.07
N ASP A 131 10.44 -16.30 10.58
CA ASP A 131 9.02 -16.46 10.26
C ASP A 131 8.80 -17.19 8.93
N LEU A 132 9.67 -16.95 7.94
CA LEU A 132 9.55 -17.51 6.58
C LEU A 132 10.33 -18.81 6.40
N CYS A 133 11.39 -19.03 7.17
CA CYS A 133 12.26 -20.22 7.10
C CYS A 133 12.74 -20.53 5.66
N ILE A 134 12.99 -19.53 4.85
CA ILE A 134 13.42 -19.71 3.46
C ILE A 134 14.89 -20.17 3.45
N ASP A 135 15.12 -21.34 2.82
CA ASP A 135 16.46 -21.87 2.56
C ASP A 135 17.01 -21.37 1.23
N SER A 136 16.20 -21.44 0.18
CA SER A 136 16.61 -20.94 -1.14
C SER A 136 15.44 -20.47 -1.98
N ILE A 137 15.73 -19.53 -2.90
CA ILE A 137 14.78 -19.03 -3.90
C ILE A 137 15.41 -19.12 -5.27
N GLU A 138 14.75 -19.79 -6.19
CA GLU A 138 15.13 -19.86 -7.60
C GLU A 138 14.05 -19.19 -8.46
N ALA A 139 14.48 -18.50 -9.53
CA ALA A 139 13.58 -17.82 -10.47
C ALA A 139 13.90 -18.27 -11.90
N ASP A 140 12.84 -18.61 -12.65
CA ASP A 140 12.92 -18.91 -14.08
C ASP A 140 11.72 -18.30 -14.80
N GLY A 141 11.97 -17.19 -15.51
CA GLY A 141 10.90 -16.41 -16.13
C GLY A 141 9.87 -15.94 -15.10
N ASN A 142 8.61 -16.35 -15.26
CA ASN A 142 7.51 -16.05 -14.35
C ASN A 142 7.33 -17.11 -13.24
N VAL A 143 8.27 -18.01 -13.07
CA VAL A 143 8.19 -19.06 -12.05
C VAL A 143 9.19 -18.80 -10.95
N VAL A 144 8.73 -18.89 -9.70
CA VAL A 144 9.55 -18.81 -8.49
C VAL A 144 9.43 -20.13 -7.74
N THR A 145 10.57 -20.74 -7.42
CA THR A 145 10.64 -21.94 -6.57
C THR A 145 11.28 -21.56 -5.24
N ILE A 146 10.56 -21.80 -4.16
CA ILE A 146 10.99 -21.50 -2.79
C ILE A 146 11.15 -22.82 -2.04
N LYS A 147 12.29 -22.98 -1.39
CA LYS A 147 12.54 -24.07 -0.43
C LYS A 147 12.60 -23.51 0.99
N THR A 148 11.94 -24.19 1.91
CA THR A 148 11.85 -23.84 3.34
C THR A 148 12.40 -24.94 4.21
#